data_2723cf2b3fa6a3da90b1d0b14b3fadf5
#
_entry.id   2723cf2b3fa6a3da90b1d0b14b3fadf5
#
_cell.length_a   1.000
_cell.length_b   1.000
_cell.length_c   1.000
_cell.angle_alpha   90.00
_cell.angle_beta   90.00
_cell.angle_gamma   90.00
#
_symmetry.space_group_name_H-M   'P 1'
#
loop_
_entity.id
_entity.type
_entity.pdbx_description
1 polymer ?
#
loop_
_entity_poly.entity_id
_entity_poly.type
_entity_poly.pdbx_seq_one_letter_code
_entity_poly.pdbx_strand_id
1 'polypeptide(L)'
;MGGLVVAVGMAAGVFYLYTALVLRWPGLGPGPRVVARPVRARRWGADWLVQAGLSGVDRREFLLVTGALAALGVVGGLAVFGGSLPALVLGLCLGAAPLASYRVRRHQRRAAAQEAWPRLIEEIRILTSALGRSVPQALFEAGRRAPEGLQPAFAAAQREWLLSTDFERTVGVLKAGLADPTADAACETLLVAHEVGGIDLDRRLEALIEDRVIDVQGRKDARAKQAGVRFARRFVLLVPAGMAFVGLSIGNGRAAYATPWGQSMVALGIVGIVVCWLWAGRLLKLPEEERVFYE
;
A
#
# COMPACT_ATOMS: atom_id res chain seq x y z
N MET A 1 -18.70 24.22 -27.60
CA MET A 1 -17.97 24.76 -26.42
C MET A 1 -18.26 24.01 -25.11
N GLY A 2 -19.45 23.41 -24.92
CA GLY A 2 -19.78 22.67 -23.69
C GLY A 2 -18.91 21.44 -23.38
N GLY A 3 -18.46 20.71 -24.41
CA GLY A 3 -17.66 19.49 -24.21
C GLY A 3 -16.25 19.74 -23.64
N LEU A 4 -15.66 20.88 -23.93
CA LEU A 4 -14.32 21.26 -23.46
C LEU A 4 -14.33 21.66 -21.98
N VAL A 5 -15.39 22.36 -21.53
CA VAL A 5 -15.59 22.72 -20.13
C VAL A 5 -15.82 21.47 -19.27
N VAL A 6 -16.61 20.52 -19.76
CA VAL A 6 -16.85 19.25 -19.06
C VAL A 6 -15.57 18.39 -19.03
N ALA A 7 -14.78 18.35 -20.11
CA ALA A 7 -13.52 17.60 -20.13
C ALA A 7 -12.46 18.21 -19.18
N VAL A 8 -12.34 19.54 -19.13
CA VAL A 8 -11.42 20.24 -18.19
C VAL A 8 -11.89 20.09 -16.76
N GLY A 9 -13.20 20.18 -16.50
CA GLY A 9 -13.77 19.97 -15.17
C GLY A 9 -13.56 18.54 -14.68
N MET A 10 -13.67 17.53 -15.56
CA MET A 10 -13.38 16.13 -15.24
C MET A 10 -11.90 15.88 -14.98
N ALA A 11 -11.01 16.45 -15.83
CA ALA A 11 -9.56 16.32 -15.62
C ALA A 11 -9.13 16.98 -14.31
N ALA A 12 -9.67 18.16 -13.97
CA ALA A 12 -9.42 18.83 -12.69
C ALA A 12 -9.97 18.00 -11.52
N GLY A 13 -11.18 17.44 -11.62
CA GLY A 13 -11.78 16.60 -10.59
C GLY A 13 -10.97 15.32 -10.32
N VAL A 14 -10.50 14.65 -11.37
CA VAL A 14 -9.60 13.48 -11.26
C VAL A 14 -8.25 13.88 -10.66
N PHE A 15 -7.69 15.03 -11.05
CA PHE A 15 -6.45 15.54 -10.50
C PHE A 15 -6.58 15.87 -9.02
N TYR A 16 -7.64 16.58 -8.60
CA TYR A 16 -7.88 16.88 -7.17
C TYR A 16 -8.19 15.64 -6.34
N LEU A 17 -8.93 14.68 -6.86
CA LEU A 17 -9.18 13.39 -6.21
C LEU A 17 -7.90 12.57 -6.09
N TYR A 18 -7.07 12.54 -7.12
CA TYR A 18 -5.78 11.87 -7.11
C TYR A 18 -4.82 12.51 -6.11
N THR A 19 -4.73 13.85 -6.08
CA THR A 19 -3.87 14.57 -5.13
C THR A 19 -4.35 14.45 -3.69
N ALA A 20 -5.66 14.45 -3.44
CA ALA A 20 -6.23 14.21 -2.11
C ALA A 20 -5.95 12.81 -1.59
N LEU A 21 -6.05 11.78 -2.46
CA LEU A 21 -5.82 10.38 -2.11
C LEU A 21 -4.34 10.01 -2.00
N VAL A 22 -3.47 10.60 -2.82
CA VAL A 22 -2.04 10.25 -2.88
C VAL A 22 -1.18 11.17 -2.02
N LEU A 23 -1.49 12.48 -1.96
CA LEU A 23 -0.66 13.49 -1.30
C LEU A 23 -1.13 13.90 0.11
N ARG A 24 -2.16 13.23 0.68
CA ARG A 24 -2.67 13.58 2.01
C ARG A 24 -2.99 15.08 2.16
N TRP A 25 -3.71 15.67 1.22
CA TRP A 25 -4.19 17.04 1.39
C TRP A 25 -5.11 17.06 2.62
N PRO A 26 -4.85 17.91 3.64
CA PRO A 26 -5.78 18.10 4.73
C PRO A 26 -6.98 18.86 4.17
N GLY A 27 -7.97 18.12 3.67
CA GLY A 27 -9.25 18.71 3.28
C GLY A 27 -9.84 19.50 4.45
N LEU A 28 -10.53 20.60 4.18
CA LEU A 28 -11.24 21.44 5.14
C LEU A 28 -12.33 20.63 5.89
N GLY A 29 -11.92 19.86 6.89
CA GLY A 29 -12.79 19.11 7.77
C GLY A 29 -12.06 18.58 9.00
N PRO A 30 -12.72 18.44 10.17
CA PRO A 30 -12.09 17.94 11.39
C PRO A 30 -11.63 16.50 11.17
N GLY A 31 -10.32 16.24 11.28
CA GLY A 31 -9.70 14.93 11.13
C GLY A 31 -10.29 13.89 12.08
N PRO A 32 -10.35 12.61 11.71
CA PRO A 32 -10.92 11.56 12.53
C PRO A 32 -10.11 11.40 13.82
N ARG A 33 -10.80 11.52 14.96
CA ARG A 33 -10.24 11.19 16.27
C ARG A 33 -9.94 9.69 16.32
N VAL A 34 -8.69 9.33 16.56
CA VAL A 34 -8.27 7.93 16.76
C VAL A 34 -8.82 7.46 18.10
N VAL A 35 -9.95 6.77 18.07
CA VAL A 35 -10.45 6.00 19.21
C VAL A 35 -9.83 4.61 19.14
N ALA A 36 -8.88 4.33 20.03
CA ALA A 36 -8.30 3.00 20.18
C ALA A 36 -9.39 2.03 20.66
N ARG A 37 -9.80 1.08 19.80
CA ARG A 37 -10.65 -0.05 20.16
C ARG A 37 -9.78 -1.22 20.62
N PRO A 38 -10.20 -2.00 21.63
CA PRO A 38 -9.44 -3.13 22.15
C PRO A 38 -9.29 -4.22 21.07
N VAL A 39 -8.08 -4.76 20.99
CA VAL A 39 -7.71 -5.84 20.08
C VAL A 39 -8.37 -7.14 20.54
N ARG A 40 -9.43 -7.57 19.88
CA ARG A 40 -10.01 -8.90 20.04
C ARG A 40 -9.40 -9.83 18.98
N ALA A 41 -9.09 -11.07 19.40
CA ALA A 41 -8.53 -12.15 18.58
C ALA A 41 -9.13 -12.20 17.17
N ARG A 42 -8.28 -12.21 16.14
CA ARG A 42 -8.64 -11.79 14.81
C ARG A 42 -8.43 -12.86 13.74
N ARG A 43 -9.48 -13.07 12.95
CA ARG A 43 -9.57 -13.98 11.83
C ARG A 43 -8.72 -13.49 10.63
N TRP A 44 -8.14 -14.39 9.90
CA TRP A 44 -7.20 -14.27 8.77
C TRP A 44 -7.46 -13.14 7.73
N GLY A 45 -8.68 -12.67 7.59
CA GLY A 45 -9.03 -11.55 6.68
C GLY A 45 -8.78 -10.14 7.22
N ALA A 46 -8.41 -10.01 8.49
CA ALA A 46 -8.30 -8.71 9.15
C ALA A 46 -6.88 -8.14 9.13
N ASP A 47 -5.84 -8.97 9.01
CA ASP A 47 -4.44 -8.52 8.89
C ASP A 47 -4.21 -7.72 7.61
N TRP A 48 -4.95 -8.04 6.55
CA TRP A 48 -4.94 -7.28 5.31
C TRP A 48 -5.36 -5.81 5.50
N LEU A 49 -6.40 -5.57 6.32
CA LEU A 49 -6.92 -4.21 6.61
C LEU A 49 -5.96 -3.40 7.49
N VAL A 50 -5.32 -4.04 8.49
CA VAL A 50 -4.31 -3.40 9.35
C VAL A 50 -3.08 -3.02 8.54
N GLN A 51 -2.58 -3.95 7.72
CA GLN A 51 -1.44 -3.72 6.84
C GLN A 51 -1.71 -2.64 5.78
N ALA A 52 -2.97 -2.48 5.35
CA ALA A 52 -3.38 -1.40 4.46
C ALA A 52 -3.52 -0.04 5.16
N GLY A 53 -3.48 -0.02 6.51
CA GLY A 53 -3.68 1.19 7.30
C GLY A 53 -5.11 1.70 7.29
N LEU A 54 -6.07 0.80 7.06
CA LEU A 54 -7.51 1.10 6.97
C LEU A 54 -8.22 1.03 8.33
N SER A 55 -7.47 0.98 9.42
CA SER A 55 -8.03 0.97 10.77
C SER A 55 -8.93 2.18 11.11
N GLY A 56 -8.95 3.20 10.25
CA GLY A 56 -9.74 4.42 10.43
C GLY A 56 -10.62 4.83 9.24
N VAL A 57 -10.69 4.06 8.14
CA VAL A 57 -11.55 4.42 7.00
C VAL A 57 -12.92 3.79 7.17
N ASP A 58 -13.96 4.62 7.19
CA ASP A 58 -15.34 4.15 7.25
C ASP A 58 -15.70 3.46 5.91
N ARG A 59 -16.38 2.31 6.00
CA ARG A 59 -16.86 1.56 4.83
C ARG A 59 -17.73 2.43 3.92
N ARG A 60 -18.46 3.40 4.49
CA ARG A 60 -19.29 4.33 3.73
C ARG A 60 -18.46 5.26 2.87
N GLU A 61 -17.37 5.84 3.41
CA GLU A 61 -16.46 6.69 2.64
C GLU A 61 -15.80 5.92 1.49
N PHE A 62 -15.40 4.67 1.73
CA PHE A 62 -14.85 3.82 0.68
C PHE A 62 -15.84 3.56 -0.45
N LEU A 63 -17.09 3.21 -0.11
CA LEU A 63 -18.15 2.96 -1.09
C LEU A 63 -18.53 4.23 -1.86
N LEU A 64 -18.60 5.39 -1.19
CA LEU A 64 -18.87 6.67 -1.83
C LEU A 64 -17.79 7.06 -2.83
N VAL A 65 -16.52 6.94 -2.46
CA VAL A 65 -15.39 7.24 -3.38
C VAL A 65 -15.38 6.27 -4.57
N THR A 66 -15.60 4.99 -4.32
CA THR A 66 -15.68 3.96 -5.37
C THR A 66 -16.84 4.23 -6.32
N GLY A 67 -18.02 4.54 -5.79
CA GLY A 67 -19.21 4.87 -6.56
C GLY A 67 -19.06 6.15 -7.36
N ALA A 68 -18.50 7.20 -6.76
CA ALA A 68 -18.24 8.47 -7.45
C ALA A 68 -17.26 8.30 -8.62
N LEU A 69 -16.17 7.54 -8.42
CA LEU A 69 -15.20 7.24 -9.48
C LEU A 69 -15.81 6.38 -10.58
N ALA A 70 -16.64 5.39 -10.23
CA ALA A 70 -17.34 4.58 -11.21
C ALA A 70 -18.33 5.43 -12.03
N ALA A 71 -19.12 6.28 -11.39
CA ALA A 71 -20.05 7.19 -12.06
C ALA A 71 -19.31 8.16 -13.00
N LEU A 72 -18.18 8.71 -12.54
CA LEU A 72 -17.34 9.59 -13.35
C LEU A 72 -16.75 8.87 -14.56
N GLY A 73 -16.38 7.60 -14.41
CA GLY A 73 -15.95 6.73 -15.53
C GLY A 73 -17.06 6.47 -16.53
N VAL A 74 -18.28 6.21 -16.07
CA VAL A 74 -19.45 6.01 -16.95
C VAL A 74 -19.76 7.30 -17.72
N VAL A 75 -19.88 8.43 -17.04
CA VAL A 75 -20.18 9.73 -17.67
C VAL A 75 -19.10 10.11 -18.68
N GLY A 76 -17.80 9.94 -18.32
CA GLY A 76 -16.68 10.19 -19.22
C GLY A 76 -16.69 9.27 -20.44
N GLY A 77 -16.98 7.99 -20.27
CA GLY A 77 -17.11 7.03 -21.36
C GLY A 77 -18.26 7.35 -22.30
N LEU A 78 -19.42 7.75 -21.78
CA LEU A 78 -20.56 8.20 -22.59
C LEU A 78 -20.21 9.48 -23.38
N ALA A 79 -19.53 10.45 -22.75
CA ALA A 79 -19.16 11.70 -23.40
C ALA A 79 -18.13 11.50 -24.54
N VAL A 80 -17.20 10.56 -24.37
CA VAL A 80 -16.11 10.30 -25.31
C VAL A 80 -16.56 9.36 -26.44
N PHE A 81 -17.14 8.23 -26.11
CA PHE A 81 -17.46 7.16 -27.09
C PHE A 81 -18.93 7.13 -27.52
N GLY A 82 -19.83 7.87 -26.83
CA GLY A 82 -21.25 7.91 -27.14
C GLY A 82 -22.00 6.59 -26.94
N GLY A 83 -21.33 5.56 -26.39
CA GLY A 83 -21.86 4.21 -26.23
C GLY A 83 -21.90 3.70 -24.81
N SER A 84 -22.91 2.88 -24.49
CA SER A 84 -23.11 2.34 -23.13
C SER A 84 -22.07 1.29 -22.73
N LEU A 85 -21.63 0.42 -23.65
CA LEU A 85 -20.66 -0.64 -23.37
C LEU A 85 -19.28 -0.09 -22.97
N PRO A 86 -18.61 0.80 -23.75
CA PRO A 86 -17.35 1.41 -23.34
C PRO A 86 -17.47 2.21 -22.04
N ALA A 87 -18.60 2.89 -21.83
CA ALA A 87 -18.88 3.66 -20.64
C ALA A 87 -18.93 2.77 -19.38
N LEU A 88 -19.61 1.64 -19.42
CA LEU A 88 -19.69 0.68 -18.33
C LEU A 88 -18.31 0.10 -17.99
N VAL A 89 -17.53 -0.28 -19.02
CA VAL A 89 -16.17 -0.83 -18.84
C VAL A 89 -15.26 0.21 -18.18
N LEU A 90 -15.26 1.47 -18.66
CA LEU A 90 -14.50 2.57 -18.04
C LEU A 90 -14.93 2.85 -16.61
N GLY A 91 -16.23 2.86 -16.34
CA GLY A 91 -16.77 3.03 -15.01
C GLY A 91 -16.29 1.94 -14.04
N LEU A 92 -16.31 0.69 -14.50
CA LEU A 92 -15.83 -0.44 -13.69
C LEU A 92 -14.31 -0.39 -13.44
N CYS A 93 -13.54 0.02 -14.45
CA CYS A 93 -12.09 0.21 -14.30
C CYS A 93 -11.75 1.34 -13.33
N LEU A 94 -12.40 2.52 -13.44
CA LEU A 94 -12.19 3.62 -12.52
C LEU A 94 -12.70 3.31 -11.11
N GLY A 95 -13.84 2.63 -10.98
CA GLY A 95 -14.34 2.14 -9.70
C GLY A 95 -13.41 1.14 -9.01
N ALA A 96 -12.63 0.36 -9.77
CA ALA A 96 -11.61 -0.53 -9.21
C ALA A 96 -10.31 0.21 -8.77
N ALA A 97 -10.10 1.47 -9.16
CA ALA A 97 -8.89 2.23 -8.84
C ALA A 97 -8.62 2.39 -7.34
N PRO A 98 -9.60 2.65 -6.45
CA PRO A 98 -9.36 2.69 -5.01
C PRO A 98 -8.79 1.38 -4.47
N LEU A 99 -9.34 0.23 -4.89
CA LEU A 99 -8.82 -1.09 -4.50
C LEU A 99 -7.35 -1.27 -4.92
N ALA A 100 -6.99 -0.85 -6.13
CA ALA A 100 -5.60 -0.89 -6.60
C ALA A 100 -4.69 0.04 -5.78
N SER A 101 -5.14 1.25 -5.45
CA SER A 101 -4.37 2.22 -4.65
C SER A 101 -4.08 1.71 -3.24
N TYR A 102 -5.03 1.02 -2.59
CA TYR A 102 -4.81 0.40 -1.28
C TYR A 102 -3.77 -0.73 -1.33
N ARG A 103 -3.78 -1.54 -2.38
CA ARG A 103 -2.74 -2.57 -2.58
C ARG A 103 -1.35 -1.95 -2.73
N VAL A 104 -1.24 -0.86 -3.49
CA VAL A 104 0.03 -0.14 -3.67
C VAL A 104 0.51 0.46 -2.34
N ARG A 105 -0.38 1.11 -1.58
CA ARG A 105 -0.05 1.68 -0.25
C ARG A 105 0.44 0.60 0.74
N ARG A 106 -0.22 -0.55 0.76
CA ARG A 106 0.21 -1.70 1.58
C ARG A 106 1.63 -2.13 1.23
N HIS A 107 1.92 -2.29 -0.07
CA HIS A 107 3.28 -2.64 -0.51
C HIS A 107 4.32 -1.57 -0.15
N GLN A 108 3.98 -0.30 -0.28
CA GLN A 108 4.87 0.80 0.09
C GLN A 108 5.15 0.84 1.60
N ARG A 109 4.14 0.64 2.44
CA ARG A 109 4.31 0.58 3.90
C ARG A 109 5.17 -0.59 4.33
N ARG A 110 4.94 -1.78 3.77
CA ARG A 110 5.79 -2.95 4.02
C ARG A 110 7.23 -2.73 3.58
N ALA A 111 7.43 -2.16 2.38
CA ALA A 111 8.76 -1.84 1.91
C ALA A 111 9.47 -0.84 2.83
N ALA A 112 8.78 0.21 3.28
CA ALA A 112 9.34 1.19 4.21
C ALA A 112 9.66 0.56 5.58
N ALA A 113 8.82 -0.35 6.07
CA ALA A 113 9.11 -1.12 7.28
C ALA A 113 10.36 -1.97 7.11
N GLN A 114 10.45 -2.76 6.04
CA GLN A 114 11.62 -3.60 5.76
C GLN A 114 12.92 -2.80 5.63
N GLU A 115 12.87 -1.60 5.04
CA GLU A 115 14.02 -0.71 4.93
C GLU A 115 14.44 -0.08 6.28
N ALA A 116 13.52 0.05 7.22
CA ALA A 116 13.79 0.63 8.54
C ALA A 116 14.37 -0.38 9.54
N TRP A 117 14.04 -1.67 9.39
CA TRP A 117 14.41 -2.70 10.36
C TRP A 117 15.90 -2.85 10.62
N PRO A 118 16.81 -2.89 9.63
CA PRO A 118 18.24 -3.01 9.91
C PRO A 118 18.74 -1.90 10.84
N ARG A 119 18.28 -0.67 10.63
CA ARG A 119 18.65 0.47 11.47
C ARG A 119 18.04 0.40 12.88
N LEU A 120 16.80 -0.05 12.99
CA LEU A 120 16.14 -0.21 14.30
C LEU A 120 16.81 -1.31 15.13
N ILE A 121 17.17 -2.43 14.50
CA ILE A 121 17.86 -3.54 15.17
C ILE A 121 19.26 -3.08 15.60
N GLU A 122 19.99 -2.33 14.76
CA GLU A 122 21.29 -1.77 15.10
C GLU A 122 21.18 -0.81 16.30
N GLU A 123 20.16 0.03 16.34
CA GLU A 123 19.93 0.93 17.47
C GLU A 123 19.64 0.15 18.76
N ILE A 124 18.81 -0.90 18.70
CA ILE A 124 18.54 -1.79 19.84
C ILE A 124 19.86 -2.44 20.30
N ARG A 125 20.70 -2.92 19.36
CA ARG A 125 21.99 -3.52 19.63
C ARG A 125 22.90 -2.55 20.40
N ILE A 126 23.06 -1.33 19.91
CA ILE A 126 23.88 -0.29 20.56
C ILE A 126 23.35 0.04 21.97
N LEU A 127 22.04 0.20 22.11
CA LEU A 127 21.42 0.53 23.40
C LEU A 127 21.61 -0.59 24.45
N THR A 128 21.56 -1.85 24.03
CA THR A 128 21.74 -2.99 24.92
C THR A 128 23.20 -3.29 25.23
N SER A 129 24.08 -3.36 24.19
CA SER A 129 25.46 -3.77 24.36
C SER A 129 26.38 -2.63 24.85
N ALA A 130 26.25 -1.42 24.28
CA ALA A 130 27.12 -0.30 24.64
C ALA A 130 26.60 0.53 25.83
N LEU A 131 25.28 0.71 25.94
CA LEU A 131 24.69 1.54 26.99
C LEU A 131 24.08 0.74 28.14
N GLY A 132 24.10 -0.59 28.10
CA GLY A 132 23.59 -1.47 29.16
C GLY A 132 22.10 -1.32 29.46
N ARG A 133 21.31 -0.84 28.49
CA ARG A 133 19.87 -0.72 28.62
C ARG A 133 19.22 -2.11 28.64
N SER A 134 18.14 -2.27 29.40
CA SER A 134 17.36 -3.51 29.32
C SER A 134 16.71 -3.65 27.94
N VAL A 135 16.47 -4.89 27.49
CA VAL A 135 15.87 -5.19 26.19
C VAL A 135 14.56 -4.42 25.96
N PRO A 136 13.60 -4.37 26.92
CA PRO A 136 12.38 -3.57 26.73
C PRO A 136 12.64 -2.07 26.57
N GLN A 137 13.57 -1.52 27.36
CA GLN A 137 13.93 -0.10 27.26
C GLN A 137 14.56 0.24 25.92
N ALA A 138 15.48 -0.59 25.43
CA ALA A 138 16.11 -0.43 24.14
C ALA A 138 15.10 -0.50 22.99
N LEU A 139 14.18 -1.46 23.05
CA LEU A 139 13.09 -1.63 22.07
C LEU A 139 12.21 -0.38 21.95
N PHE A 140 11.77 0.20 23.08
CA PHE A 140 10.90 1.37 23.06
C PHE A 140 11.66 2.66 22.69
N GLU A 141 12.92 2.78 23.07
CA GLU A 141 13.74 3.92 22.69
C GLU A 141 14.01 3.94 21.18
N ALA A 142 14.37 2.81 20.59
CA ALA A 142 14.49 2.65 19.14
C ALA A 142 13.13 2.88 18.44
N GLY A 143 12.04 2.36 19.02
CA GLY A 143 10.68 2.53 18.49
C GLY A 143 10.20 3.97 18.39
N ARG A 144 10.68 4.88 19.27
CA ARG A 144 10.38 6.32 19.16
C ARG A 144 10.99 6.97 17.93
N ARG A 145 12.10 6.44 17.43
CA ARG A 145 12.80 6.92 16.22
C ARG A 145 12.39 6.18 14.97
N ALA A 146 11.49 5.19 15.12
CA ALA A 146 10.93 4.46 13.99
C ALA A 146 10.15 5.39 13.04
N PRO A 147 10.02 5.03 11.75
CA PRO A 147 9.18 5.75 10.81
C PRO A 147 7.74 5.91 11.34
N GLU A 148 7.09 7.03 11.01
CA GLU A 148 5.73 7.37 11.49
C GLU A 148 4.71 6.23 11.32
N GLY A 149 4.85 5.42 10.25
CA GLY A 149 3.96 4.28 10.00
C GLY A 149 4.09 3.13 11.00
N LEU A 150 5.22 3.01 11.71
CA LEU A 150 5.50 1.97 12.70
C LEU A 150 5.25 2.46 14.14
N GLN A 151 5.39 3.76 14.40
CA GLN A 151 5.27 4.36 15.75
C GLN A 151 3.98 3.96 16.50
N PRO A 152 2.79 3.88 15.86
CA PRO A 152 1.57 3.48 16.57
C PRO A 152 1.63 2.08 17.18
N ALA A 153 2.32 1.14 16.51
CA ALA A 153 2.50 -0.22 17.02
C ALA A 153 3.45 -0.25 18.22
N PHE A 154 4.58 0.49 18.15
CA PHE A 154 5.49 0.64 19.29
C PHE A 154 4.83 1.34 20.48
N ALA A 155 4.02 2.37 20.24
CA ALA A 155 3.27 3.05 21.28
C ALA A 155 2.20 2.14 21.93
N ALA A 156 1.57 1.25 21.16
CA ALA A 156 0.64 0.27 21.69
C ALA A 156 1.36 -0.78 22.56
N ALA A 157 2.50 -1.28 22.09
CA ALA A 157 3.34 -2.22 22.85
C ALA A 157 3.89 -1.58 24.12
N GLN A 158 4.33 -0.31 24.07
CA GLN A 158 4.81 0.40 25.26
C GLN A 158 3.71 0.57 26.30
N ARG A 159 2.48 0.83 25.91
CA ARG A 159 1.34 0.88 26.84
C ARG A 159 1.06 -0.47 27.48
N GLU A 160 1.13 -1.56 26.71
CA GLU A 160 0.98 -2.91 27.28
C GLU A 160 2.07 -3.22 28.30
N TRP A 161 3.32 -2.88 27.98
CA TRP A 161 4.45 -3.02 28.91
C TRP A 161 4.23 -2.28 30.24
N LEU A 162 3.75 -1.04 30.17
CA LEU A 162 3.49 -0.23 31.37
C LEU A 162 2.33 -0.77 32.22
N LEU A 163 1.43 -1.55 31.63
CA LEU A 163 0.28 -2.13 32.32
C LEU A 163 0.56 -3.52 32.89
N SER A 164 1.27 -4.36 32.14
CA SER A 164 1.46 -5.79 32.48
C SER A 164 2.87 -6.11 33.00
N THR A 165 3.88 -5.32 32.63
CA THR A 165 5.31 -5.66 32.77
C THR A 165 5.70 -7.03 32.21
N ASP A 166 4.86 -7.60 31.37
CA ASP A 166 5.02 -8.88 30.69
C ASP A 166 5.59 -8.62 29.29
N PHE A 167 6.83 -9.04 29.06
CA PHE A 167 7.52 -8.76 27.80
C PHE A 167 6.98 -9.62 26.65
N GLU A 168 6.58 -10.86 26.91
CA GLU A 168 5.98 -11.75 25.91
C GLU A 168 4.67 -11.16 25.36
N ARG A 169 3.77 -10.74 26.23
CA ARG A 169 2.53 -10.06 25.84
C ARG A 169 2.80 -8.76 25.09
N THR A 170 3.78 -7.99 25.54
CA THR A 170 4.20 -6.74 24.90
C THR A 170 4.69 -6.96 23.47
N VAL A 171 5.55 -7.95 23.28
CA VAL A 171 6.05 -8.37 21.96
C VAL A 171 4.92 -8.91 21.09
N GLY A 172 3.98 -9.66 21.65
CA GLY A 172 2.77 -10.12 20.96
C GLY A 172 1.93 -8.97 20.41
N VAL A 173 1.73 -7.90 21.18
CA VAL A 173 1.02 -6.68 20.72
C VAL A 173 1.81 -5.99 19.60
N LEU A 174 3.14 -5.92 19.70
CA LEU A 174 3.99 -5.33 18.67
C LEU A 174 3.94 -6.13 17.37
N LYS A 175 4.12 -7.46 17.42
CA LYS A 175 4.00 -8.38 16.27
C LYS A 175 2.65 -8.26 15.58
N ALA A 176 1.56 -8.21 16.36
CA ALA A 176 0.21 -8.04 15.82
C ALA A 176 0.00 -6.66 15.16
N GLY A 177 0.60 -5.61 15.72
CA GLY A 177 0.50 -4.25 15.21
C GLY A 177 1.30 -3.99 13.93
N LEU A 178 2.47 -4.61 13.80
CA LEU A 178 3.37 -4.47 12.66
C LEU A 178 3.01 -5.44 11.53
N ALA A 179 2.60 -6.66 11.87
CA ALA A 179 2.25 -7.74 10.94
C ALA A 179 3.32 -7.96 9.83
N ASP A 180 4.60 -7.91 10.21
CA ASP A 180 5.75 -7.99 9.32
C ASP A 180 6.70 -9.12 9.74
N PRO A 181 7.16 -9.99 8.82
CA PRO A 181 8.01 -11.14 9.15
C PRO A 181 9.36 -10.75 9.74
N THR A 182 9.92 -9.59 9.35
CA THR A 182 11.17 -9.08 9.93
C THR A 182 10.97 -8.63 11.36
N ALA A 183 9.83 -7.97 11.64
CA ALA A 183 9.43 -7.63 13.01
C ALA A 183 9.29 -8.87 13.88
N ASP A 184 8.65 -9.92 13.36
CA ASP A 184 8.46 -11.17 14.08
C ASP A 184 9.83 -11.79 14.44
N ALA A 185 10.77 -11.91 13.49
CA ALA A 185 12.10 -12.45 13.75
C ALA A 185 12.90 -11.62 14.76
N ALA A 186 12.84 -10.29 14.67
CA ALA A 186 13.51 -9.40 15.62
C ALA A 186 12.89 -9.54 17.03
N CYS A 187 11.57 -9.58 17.12
CA CYS A 187 10.85 -9.74 18.36
C CYS A 187 11.15 -11.08 19.05
N GLU A 188 11.18 -12.19 18.31
CA GLU A 188 11.57 -13.51 18.84
C GLU A 188 13.01 -13.50 19.37
N THR A 189 13.94 -12.89 18.61
CA THR A 189 15.34 -12.76 19.07
C THR A 189 15.43 -11.99 20.36
N LEU A 190 14.68 -10.88 20.50
CA LEU A 190 14.65 -10.07 21.71
C LEU A 190 13.98 -10.78 22.89
N LEU A 191 12.94 -11.61 22.63
CA LEU A 191 12.25 -12.38 23.64
C LEU A 191 13.19 -13.43 24.26
N VAL A 192 13.86 -14.22 23.42
CA VAL A 192 14.86 -15.20 23.85
C VAL A 192 16.00 -14.52 24.63
N ALA A 193 16.45 -13.35 24.17
CA ALA A 193 17.50 -12.61 24.87
C ALA A 193 17.06 -12.05 26.22
N HIS A 194 15.78 -11.71 26.36
CA HIS A 194 15.21 -11.25 27.64
C HIS A 194 15.12 -12.38 28.67
N GLU A 195 14.78 -13.60 28.22
CA GLU A 195 14.61 -14.78 29.08
C GLU A 195 15.95 -15.41 29.48
N VAL A 196 16.86 -15.59 28.52
CA VAL A 196 18.11 -16.35 28.72
C VAL A 196 19.25 -15.47 29.23
N GLY A 197 19.08 -14.14 29.12
CA GLY A 197 20.16 -13.18 29.40
C GLY A 197 21.01 -12.87 28.17
N GLY A 198 21.57 -11.64 28.14
CA GLY A 198 22.10 -11.02 26.94
C GLY A 198 23.51 -11.43 26.47
N ILE A 199 24.11 -12.52 26.95
CA ILE A 199 25.51 -12.86 26.67
C ILE A 199 25.80 -13.00 25.15
N ASP A 200 24.82 -13.51 24.37
CA ASP A 200 24.93 -13.71 22.90
C ASP A 200 24.06 -12.76 22.09
N LEU A 201 23.39 -11.81 22.73
CA LEU A 201 22.44 -10.92 22.06
C LEU A 201 23.09 -10.08 20.96
N ASP A 202 24.26 -9.50 21.25
CA ASP A 202 25.01 -8.66 20.30
C ASP A 202 25.29 -9.41 18.99
N ARG A 203 25.83 -10.62 19.10
CA ARG A 203 26.14 -11.46 17.93
C ARG A 203 24.89 -11.91 17.17
N ARG A 204 23.80 -12.21 17.85
CA ARG A 204 22.53 -12.60 17.20
C ARG A 204 21.88 -11.42 16.49
N LEU A 205 21.89 -10.24 17.10
CA LEU A 205 21.38 -9.03 16.45
C LEU A 205 22.25 -8.64 15.27
N GLU A 206 23.57 -8.75 15.36
CA GLU A 206 24.50 -8.50 14.25
C GLU A 206 24.23 -9.42 13.06
N ALA A 207 24.08 -10.72 13.28
CA ALA A 207 23.72 -11.67 12.23
C ALA A 207 22.35 -11.36 11.60
N LEU A 208 21.37 -10.95 12.40
CA LEU A 208 20.05 -10.54 11.90
C LEU A 208 20.12 -9.27 11.06
N ILE A 209 20.95 -8.30 11.46
CA ILE A 209 21.20 -7.06 10.68
C ILE A 209 21.81 -7.40 9.34
N GLU A 210 22.85 -8.22 9.33
CA GLU A 210 23.55 -8.61 8.09
C GLU A 210 22.61 -9.29 7.11
N ASP A 211 21.81 -10.27 7.58
CA ASP A 211 20.79 -10.94 6.78
C ASP A 211 19.77 -9.94 6.20
N ARG A 212 19.26 -9.03 7.02
CA ARG A 212 18.27 -8.04 6.56
C ARG A 212 18.85 -7.00 5.62
N VAL A 213 20.10 -6.59 5.78
CA VAL A 213 20.80 -5.68 4.86
C VAL A 213 20.96 -6.32 3.49
N ILE A 214 21.38 -7.57 3.44
CA ILE A 214 21.53 -8.33 2.18
C ILE A 214 20.17 -8.44 1.47
N ASP A 215 19.09 -8.79 2.19
CA ASP A 215 17.76 -8.89 1.61
C ASP A 215 17.25 -7.53 1.06
N VAL A 216 17.38 -6.46 1.83
CA VAL A 216 16.98 -5.11 1.40
C VAL A 216 17.76 -4.67 0.17
N GLN A 217 19.07 -4.93 0.12
CA GLN A 217 19.91 -4.61 -1.03
C GLN A 217 19.49 -5.41 -2.26
N GLY A 218 19.32 -6.72 -2.12
CA GLY A 218 18.85 -7.59 -3.21
C GLY A 218 17.51 -7.14 -3.79
N ARG A 219 16.58 -6.71 -2.95
CA ARG A 219 15.28 -6.16 -3.38
C ARG A 219 15.43 -4.81 -4.09
N LYS A 220 16.35 -3.93 -3.65
CA LYS A 220 16.65 -2.66 -4.32
C LYS A 220 17.24 -2.90 -5.70
N ASP A 221 18.18 -3.82 -5.84
CA ASP A 221 18.80 -4.18 -7.11
C ASP A 221 17.80 -4.78 -8.09
N ALA A 222 16.93 -5.69 -7.61
CA ALA A 222 15.83 -6.24 -8.41
C ALA A 222 14.85 -5.15 -8.88
N ARG A 223 14.50 -4.18 -8.01
CA ARG A 223 13.64 -3.04 -8.37
C ARG A 223 14.32 -2.12 -9.38
N ALA A 224 15.63 -1.89 -9.26
CA ALA A 224 16.39 -1.09 -10.21
C ALA A 224 16.42 -1.75 -11.60
N LYS A 225 16.67 -3.05 -11.67
CA LYS A 225 16.62 -3.83 -12.93
C LYS A 225 15.23 -3.81 -13.58
N GLN A 226 14.17 -3.76 -12.78
CA GLN A 226 12.79 -3.70 -13.27
C GLN A 226 12.32 -2.28 -13.64
N ALA A 227 13.12 -1.22 -13.40
CA ALA A 227 12.69 0.16 -13.59
C ALA A 227 12.29 0.45 -15.05
N GLY A 228 13.07 -0.03 -16.02
CA GLY A 228 12.76 0.11 -17.45
C GLY A 228 11.44 -0.56 -17.84
N VAL A 229 11.19 -1.78 -17.36
CA VAL A 229 9.95 -2.51 -17.64
C VAL A 229 8.73 -1.81 -17.01
N ARG A 230 8.89 -1.26 -15.80
CA ARG A 230 7.83 -0.47 -15.13
C ARG A 230 7.52 0.81 -15.90
N PHE A 231 8.52 1.44 -16.48
CA PHE A 231 8.33 2.61 -17.34
C PHE A 231 7.59 2.22 -18.61
N ALA A 232 8.06 1.19 -19.33
CA ALA A 232 7.42 0.68 -20.55
C ALA A 232 5.94 0.32 -20.33
N ARG A 233 5.61 -0.25 -19.16
CA ARG A 233 4.23 -0.58 -18.79
C ARG A 233 3.29 0.64 -18.74
N ARG A 234 3.78 1.85 -18.49
CA ARG A 234 2.97 3.08 -18.54
C ARG A 234 2.58 3.44 -19.95
N PHE A 235 3.44 3.17 -20.93
CA PHE A 235 3.16 3.40 -22.35
C PHE A 235 2.06 2.48 -22.89
N VAL A 236 1.93 1.27 -22.36
CA VAL A 236 0.84 0.34 -22.73
C VAL A 236 -0.54 0.94 -22.45
N LEU A 237 -0.68 1.85 -21.48
CA LEU A 237 -1.92 2.57 -21.22
C LEU A 237 -2.02 3.87 -22.04
N LEU A 238 -0.91 4.59 -22.18
CA LEU A 238 -0.90 5.92 -22.77
C LEU A 238 -1.09 5.86 -24.31
N VAL A 239 -0.42 4.93 -24.98
CA VAL A 239 -0.44 4.84 -26.46
C VAL A 239 -1.84 4.52 -27.00
N PRO A 240 -2.55 3.46 -26.53
CA PRO A 240 -3.90 3.18 -27.02
C PRO A 240 -4.90 4.29 -26.68
N ALA A 241 -4.76 4.94 -25.51
CA ALA A 241 -5.61 6.09 -25.16
C ALA A 241 -5.39 7.26 -26.13
N GLY A 242 -4.12 7.56 -26.47
CA GLY A 242 -3.78 8.57 -27.48
C GLY A 242 -4.33 8.22 -28.86
N MET A 243 -4.18 6.97 -29.29
CA MET A 243 -4.71 6.49 -30.57
C MET A 243 -6.24 6.58 -30.61
N ALA A 244 -6.93 6.21 -29.54
CA ALA A 244 -8.39 6.35 -29.46
C ALA A 244 -8.82 7.82 -29.56
N PHE A 245 -8.08 8.74 -28.92
CA PHE A 245 -8.35 10.17 -28.97
C PHE A 245 -8.14 10.74 -30.40
N VAL A 246 -7.06 10.35 -31.07
CA VAL A 246 -6.81 10.71 -32.46
C VAL A 246 -7.88 10.14 -33.39
N GLY A 247 -8.29 8.89 -33.16
CA GLY A 247 -9.37 8.25 -33.93
C GLY A 247 -10.72 8.97 -33.83
N LEU A 248 -11.01 9.63 -32.70
CA LEU A 248 -12.20 10.48 -32.52
C LEU A 248 -12.14 11.77 -33.34
N SER A 249 -10.93 12.25 -33.65
CA SER A 249 -10.70 13.53 -34.34
C SER A 249 -10.62 13.39 -35.89
N ILE A 250 -10.47 12.18 -36.39
CA ILE A 250 -10.29 11.91 -37.83
C ILE A 250 -11.63 11.50 -38.47
N GLY A 251 -12.11 12.28 -39.43
CA GLY A 251 -13.28 11.97 -40.26
C GLY A 251 -14.55 11.70 -39.42
N ASN A 252 -15.23 10.58 -39.69
CA ASN A 252 -16.46 10.14 -39.03
C ASN A 252 -16.20 9.20 -37.83
N GLY A 253 -15.04 9.32 -37.15
CA GLY A 253 -14.63 8.43 -36.09
C GLY A 253 -15.67 8.32 -34.95
N ARG A 254 -16.32 9.42 -34.57
CA ARG A 254 -17.40 9.40 -33.54
C ARG A 254 -18.59 8.54 -33.98
N ALA A 255 -18.99 8.60 -35.25
CA ALA A 255 -20.07 7.79 -35.77
C ALA A 255 -19.71 6.30 -35.82
N ALA A 256 -18.46 5.97 -36.13
CA ALA A 256 -17.97 4.60 -36.11
C ALA A 256 -17.97 4.00 -34.68
N TYR A 257 -17.56 4.75 -33.68
CA TYR A 257 -17.60 4.32 -32.28
C TYR A 257 -19.02 4.23 -31.69
N ALA A 258 -20.00 4.95 -32.27
CA ALA A 258 -21.39 4.87 -31.87
C ALA A 258 -22.11 3.60 -32.35
N THR A 259 -21.55 2.90 -33.36
CA THR A 259 -22.15 1.65 -33.86
C THR A 259 -22.00 0.52 -32.83
N PRO A 260 -22.96 -0.45 -32.76
CA PRO A 260 -22.86 -1.58 -31.84
C PRO A 260 -21.57 -2.38 -31.99
N TRP A 261 -21.10 -2.53 -33.21
CA TRP A 261 -19.85 -3.22 -33.52
C TRP A 261 -18.61 -2.42 -33.06
N GLY A 262 -18.61 -1.10 -33.30
CA GLY A 262 -17.57 -0.22 -32.79
C GLY A 262 -17.48 -0.18 -31.25
N GLN A 263 -18.63 -0.14 -30.57
CA GLN A 263 -18.69 -0.19 -29.11
C GLN A 263 -18.11 -1.49 -28.55
N SER A 264 -18.43 -2.64 -29.14
CA SER A 264 -17.90 -3.93 -28.71
C SER A 264 -16.38 -4.02 -28.93
N MET A 265 -15.87 -3.48 -30.02
CA MET A 265 -14.43 -3.44 -30.31
C MET A 265 -13.68 -2.54 -29.29
N VAL A 266 -14.21 -1.36 -28.97
CA VAL A 266 -13.63 -0.46 -27.97
C VAL A 266 -13.66 -1.11 -26.59
N ALA A 267 -14.78 -1.72 -26.20
CA ALA A 267 -14.90 -2.41 -24.92
C ALA A 267 -13.89 -3.56 -24.81
N LEU A 268 -13.76 -4.39 -25.85
CA LEU A 268 -12.78 -5.48 -25.92
C LEU A 268 -11.34 -4.94 -25.82
N GLY A 269 -11.03 -3.84 -26.51
CA GLY A 269 -9.73 -3.17 -26.43
C GLY A 269 -9.39 -2.70 -25.02
N ILE A 270 -10.32 -2.02 -24.34
CA ILE A 270 -10.12 -1.57 -22.96
C ILE A 270 -9.90 -2.76 -22.02
N VAL A 271 -10.71 -3.80 -22.12
CA VAL A 271 -10.56 -5.03 -21.32
C VAL A 271 -9.22 -5.69 -21.59
N GLY A 272 -8.81 -5.81 -22.85
CA GLY A 272 -7.52 -6.36 -23.25
C GLY A 272 -6.34 -5.60 -22.64
N ILE A 273 -6.37 -4.26 -22.68
CA ILE A 273 -5.35 -3.40 -22.06
C ILE A 273 -5.28 -3.63 -20.55
N VAL A 274 -6.44 -3.68 -19.88
CA VAL A 274 -6.50 -3.90 -18.42
C VAL A 274 -5.97 -5.29 -18.06
N VAL A 275 -6.35 -6.33 -18.80
CA VAL A 275 -5.85 -7.71 -18.57
C VAL A 275 -4.34 -7.78 -18.76
N CYS A 276 -3.82 -7.24 -19.87
CA CYS A 276 -2.37 -7.18 -20.11
C CYS A 276 -1.64 -6.41 -19.02
N TRP A 277 -2.21 -5.29 -18.57
CA TRP A 277 -1.63 -4.47 -17.51
C TRP A 277 -1.61 -5.20 -16.15
N LEU A 278 -2.67 -5.91 -15.81
CA LEU A 278 -2.74 -6.73 -14.58
C LEU A 278 -1.76 -7.90 -14.65
N TRP A 279 -1.69 -8.58 -15.79
CA TRP A 279 -0.79 -9.71 -16.00
C TRP A 279 0.68 -9.30 -15.94
N ALA A 280 1.07 -8.23 -16.63
CA ALA A 280 2.41 -7.64 -16.51
C ALA A 280 2.73 -7.25 -15.05
N GLY A 281 1.71 -6.80 -14.28
CA GLY A 281 1.87 -6.53 -12.85
C GLY A 281 2.15 -7.76 -12.01
N ARG A 282 1.59 -8.92 -12.38
CA ARG A 282 1.86 -10.19 -11.69
C ARG A 282 3.29 -10.69 -11.94
N LEU A 283 3.77 -10.59 -13.18
CA LEU A 283 5.12 -10.99 -13.56
C LEU A 283 6.22 -10.14 -12.89
N LEU A 284 5.92 -8.88 -12.57
CA LEU A 284 6.85 -7.97 -11.89
C LEU A 284 6.82 -8.05 -10.37
N LYS A 285 6.00 -8.93 -9.78
CA LYS A 285 5.98 -9.11 -8.34
C LYS A 285 7.23 -9.87 -7.89
N LEU A 286 7.96 -9.27 -6.95
CA LEU A 286 8.98 -9.99 -6.21
C LEU A 286 8.30 -10.93 -5.19
N PRO A 287 8.92 -12.08 -4.88
CA PRO A 287 8.43 -12.96 -3.81
C PRO A 287 8.31 -12.17 -2.50
N GLU A 288 7.20 -12.33 -1.81
CA GLU A 288 7.01 -11.78 -0.47
C GLU A 288 7.39 -12.86 0.54
N GLU A 289 8.09 -12.48 1.60
CA GLU A 289 8.32 -13.36 2.74
C GLU A 289 6.98 -13.66 3.42
N GLU A 290 6.71 -14.95 3.63
CA GLU A 290 5.56 -15.39 4.40
C GLU A 290 5.90 -15.32 5.90
N ARG A 291 4.93 -14.88 6.71
CA ARG A 291 5.07 -14.93 8.17
C ARG A 291 5.07 -16.37 8.62
N VAL A 292 6.10 -16.77 9.34
CA VAL A 292 6.25 -18.13 9.89
C VAL A 292 5.70 -18.20 11.32
N PHE A 293 5.73 -17.10 12.06
CA PHE A 293 5.30 -17.03 13.45
C PHE A 293 3.87 -16.44 13.55
N TYR A 294 2.89 -17.34 13.52
CA TYR A 294 1.48 -17.01 13.76
C TYR A 294 1.09 -17.49 15.18
N GLU A 295 1.28 -16.66 16.17
CA GLU A 295 0.62 -16.83 17.48
C GLU A 295 -0.04 -15.53 17.91
#